data_93f1ac6d8e37e79f69a749e3dc81e6d1
#
_entry.id   93f1ac6d8e37e79f69a749e3dc81e6d1
#
_cell.length_a   1.000
_cell.length_b   1.000
_cell.length_c   1.000
_cell.angle_alpha   90.00
_cell.angle_beta   90.00
_cell.angle_gamma   90.00
#
_symmetry.space_group_name_H-M   'P 1'
#
loop_
_entity.id
_entity.type
_entity.pdbx_description
1 polymer ?
#
loop_
_entity_poly.entity_id
_entity_poly.type
_entity_poly.pdbx_seq_one_letter_code
_entity_poly.pdbx_strand_id
1 'polypeptide(L)'
;MQGFREFLNERQEIKKVNLNFKEVKSSMSDYKFYIAKLGFNIEFIARKDYCYARMKENDRSEKYDKVIRETEVKGFAQAKRQCEKWAVELYNEGLVDI
;
A
#
# COMPACT_ATOMS: atom_id res chain seq x y z
N MET A 1 1.20 -20.59 -27.67
CA MET A 1 0.76 -19.49 -26.83
C MET A 1 0.93 -19.72 -25.33
N GLN A 2 1.62 -20.77 -24.99
CA GLN A 2 1.90 -21.03 -23.59
C GLN A 2 2.76 -19.94 -22.94
N GLY A 3 3.71 -19.40 -23.69
CA GLY A 3 4.58 -18.35 -23.15
C GLY A 3 3.85 -17.10 -22.71
N PHE A 4 2.80 -16.74 -23.42
CA PHE A 4 2.00 -15.57 -23.04
C PHE A 4 1.23 -15.82 -21.74
N ARG A 5 0.66 -17.01 -21.60
CA ARG A 5 -0.07 -17.37 -20.37
C ARG A 5 0.87 -17.47 -19.17
N GLU A 6 2.02 -18.08 -19.36
CA GLU A 6 3.04 -18.14 -18.31
C GLU A 6 3.50 -16.76 -17.90
N PHE A 7 3.70 -15.89 -18.86
CA PHE A 7 4.08 -14.50 -18.61
C PHE A 7 3.05 -13.78 -17.75
N LEU A 8 1.77 -13.94 -18.05
CA LEU A 8 0.71 -13.33 -17.25
C LEU A 8 0.68 -13.88 -15.84
N ASN A 9 0.84 -15.18 -15.68
CA ASN A 9 0.86 -15.80 -14.35
C ASN A 9 2.04 -15.30 -13.52
N GLU A 10 3.21 -15.21 -14.12
CA GLU A 10 4.39 -14.71 -13.44
C GLU A 10 4.23 -13.27 -12.99
N ARG A 11 3.54 -12.45 -13.77
CA ARG A 11 3.30 -11.06 -13.43
C ARG A 11 2.19 -10.88 -12.41
N GLN A 12 1.23 -11.80 -12.37
CA GLN A 12 0.06 -11.67 -11.52
C GLN A 12 0.26 -12.25 -10.13
N GLU A 13 1.20 -13.20 -9.99
CA GLU A 13 1.43 -13.85 -8.70
C GLU A 13 2.72 -13.37 -8.09
N ILE A 14 2.60 -12.45 -7.15
CA ILE A 14 3.72 -12.09 -6.29
C ILE A 14 3.40 -12.54 -4.88
N LYS A 15 4.43 -12.93 -4.13
CA LYS A 15 4.27 -13.42 -2.77
C LYS A 15 4.65 -12.40 -1.72
N LYS A 16 5.39 -11.37 -2.11
CA LYS A 16 5.88 -10.38 -1.19
C LYS A 16 6.11 -9.04 -1.88
N VAL A 17 5.76 -7.98 -1.20
CA VAL A 17 6.08 -6.61 -1.60
C VAL A 17 6.78 -5.93 -0.43
N ASN A 18 7.95 -5.38 -0.69
CA ASN A 18 8.67 -4.59 0.30
C ASN A 18 8.33 -3.12 0.08
N LEU A 19 7.62 -2.53 1.03
CA LEU A 19 7.25 -1.12 0.97
C LEU A 19 8.34 -0.26 1.60
N ASN A 20 8.64 0.86 0.98
CA ASN A 20 9.61 1.81 1.47
C ASN A 20 8.92 2.86 2.34
N PHE A 21 8.82 2.57 3.63
CA PHE A 21 8.15 3.46 4.58
C PHE A 21 9.03 4.65 4.96
N LYS A 22 8.44 5.82 4.92
CA LYS A 22 9.08 7.06 5.38
C LYS A 22 8.38 7.53 6.64
N GLU A 23 9.16 7.89 7.65
CA GLU A 23 8.62 8.43 8.89
C GLU A 23 8.19 9.88 8.69
N VAL A 24 6.98 10.17 9.15
CA VAL A 24 6.44 11.53 9.15
C VAL A 24 6.13 11.90 10.59
N LYS A 25 6.69 12.99 11.06
CA LYS A 25 6.44 13.51 12.40
C LYS A 25 5.66 14.80 12.32
N SER A 26 4.68 14.95 13.22
CA SER A 26 4.01 16.22 13.40
C SER A 26 4.92 17.18 14.14
N SER A 27 5.06 18.40 13.64
CA SER A 27 5.85 19.43 14.30
C SER A 27 5.22 19.95 15.58
N MET A 28 3.93 19.63 15.81
CA MET A 28 3.17 20.16 16.94
C MET A 28 2.85 19.12 18.02
N SER A 29 3.26 17.87 17.82
CA SER A 29 3.00 16.80 18.79
C SER A 29 4.01 15.68 18.61
N ASP A 30 4.06 14.76 19.60
CA ASP A 30 4.90 13.57 19.50
C ASP A 30 4.31 12.53 18.55
N TYR A 31 3.26 12.86 17.86
CA TYR A 31 2.56 11.98 16.94
C TYR A 31 3.41 11.74 15.69
N LYS A 32 3.61 10.48 15.37
CA LYS A 32 4.30 10.09 14.14
C LYS A 32 3.55 8.97 13.44
N PHE A 33 3.77 8.85 12.15
CA PHE A 33 3.27 7.74 11.35
C PHE A 33 4.23 7.47 10.20
N TYR A 34 4.01 6.37 9.52
CA TYR A 34 4.83 5.99 8.37
C TYR A 34 3.97 5.96 7.11
N ILE A 35 4.56 6.39 6.01
CA ILE A 35 3.88 6.46 4.73
C ILE A 35 4.71 5.72 3.68
N ALA A 36 4.04 4.96 2.81
CA ALA A 36 4.68 4.28 1.69
C ALA A 36 3.78 4.36 0.47
N LYS A 37 4.37 4.40 -0.71
CA LYS A 37 3.62 4.44 -1.96
C LYS A 37 3.86 3.17 -2.75
N LEU A 38 2.82 2.71 -3.44
CA LEU A 38 2.89 1.55 -4.30
C LEU A 38 2.38 1.95 -5.68
N GLY A 39 3.25 1.85 -6.69
CA GLY A 39 2.93 2.35 -8.01
C GLY A 39 2.68 3.84 -8.00
N PHE A 40 1.84 4.30 -8.90
CA PHE A 40 1.51 5.72 -9.04
C PHE A 40 0.19 6.11 -8.38
N ASN A 41 -0.57 5.13 -7.90
CA ASN A 41 -1.95 5.36 -7.50
C ASN A 41 -2.32 4.93 -6.09
N ILE A 42 -1.42 4.27 -5.35
CA ILE A 42 -1.74 3.74 -4.02
C ILE A 42 -0.76 4.27 -2.97
N GLU A 43 -1.30 4.58 -1.79
CA GLU A 43 -0.54 5.08 -0.65
C GLU A 43 -0.97 4.33 0.60
N PHE A 44 0.00 3.92 1.41
CA PHE A 44 -0.25 3.24 2.67
C PHE A 44 0.15 4.14 3.84
N ILE A 45 -0.68 4.15 4.86
CA ILE A 45 -0.43 4.90 6.10
C ILE A 45 -0.39 3.90 7.25
N ALA A 46 0.72 3.88 7.98
CA ALA A 46 0.91 2.99 9.11
C ALA A 46 1.04 3.81 10.39
N ARG A 47 0.04 3.70 11.26
CA ARG A 47 0.02 4.31 12.60
C ARG A 47 0.22 3.24 13.65
N LYS A 48 0.46 3.63 14.89
CA LYS A 48 0.70 2.66 15.96
C LYS A 48 -0.54 1.84 16.32
N ASP A 49 -1.73 2.36 16.06
CA ASP A 49 -3.00 1.72 16.43
C ASP A 49 -3.94 1.49 15.24
N TYR A 50 -3.54 1.92 14.05
CA TYR A 50 -4.41 1.89 12.89
C TYR A 50 -3.57 1.97 11.61
N CYS A 51 -4.00 1.30 10.56
CA CYS A 51 -3.38 1.44 9.25
C CYS A 51 -4.43 1.40 8.16
N TYR A 52 -4.13 2.03 7.04
CA TYR A 52 -5.05 2.07 5.92
C TYR A 52 -4.31 2.28 4.60
N ALA A 53 -4.98 1.93 3.51
CA ALA A 53 -4.51 2.16 2.15
C ALA A 53 -5.49 3.08 1.44
N ARG A 54 -4.94 4.06 0.72
CA ARG A 54 -5.72 5.01 -0.06
C ARG A 54 -5.33 4.92 -1.52
N MET A 55 -6.28 5.20 -2.38
CA MET A 55 -6.07 5.18 -3.82
C MET A 55 -6.54 6.48 -4.45
N LYS A 56 -5.89 6.91 -5.53
CA LYS A 56 -6.34 8.04 -6.32
C LYS A 56 -7.60 7.63 -7.08
N GLU A 57 -8.56 8.54 -7.20
CA GLU A 57 -9.78 8.27 -7.95
C GLU A 57 -9.52 8.06 -9.44
N ASN A 58 -8.57 8.80 -9.99
CA ASN A 58 -8.20 8.69 -11.40
C ASN A 58 -6.76 9.18 -11.60
N ASP A 59 -6.24 9.00 -12.80
CA ASP A 59 -4.86 9.34 -13.14
C ASP A 59 -4.55 10.83 -13.01
N ARG A 60 -5.56 11.67 -13.04
CA ARG A 60 -5.38 13.13 -12.95
C ARG A 60 -5.47 13.64 -11.53
N SER A 61 -5.89 12.78 -10.60
CA SER A 61 -6.01 13.16 -9.20
C SER A 61 -4.63 13.27 -8.57
N GLU A 62 -4.39 14.34 -7.84
CA GLU A 62 -3.16 14.51 -7.07
C GLU A 62 -3.31 13.98 -5.65
N LYS A 63 -4.54 13.69 -5.24
CA LYS A 63 -4.84 13.29 -3.87
C LYS A 63 -5.25 11.83 -3.79
N TYR A 64 -4.78 11.17 -2.74
CA TYR A 64 -5.17 9.80 -2.39
C TYR A 64 -6.36 9.89 -1.44
N ASP A 65 -7.55 10.11 -1.99
CA ASP A 65 -8.74 10.42 -1.20
C ASP A 65 -9.70 9.25 -1.03
N LYS A 66 -9.44 8.11 -1.67
CA LYS A 66 -10.31 6.96 -1.56
C LYS A 66 -9.65 5.86 -0.72
N VAL A 67 -10.18 5.66 0.49
CA VAL A 67 -9.71 4.57 1.36
C VAL A 67 -10.24 3.25 0.82
N ILE A 68 -9.33 2.32 0.52
CA ILE A 68 -9.69 1.02 -0.06
C ILE A 68 -9.44 -0.14 0.90
N ARG A 69 -8.63 0.05 1.92
CA ARG A 69 -8.36 -0.93 2.99
C ARG A 69 -8.11 -0.18 4.28
N GLU A 70 -8.58 -0.73 5.39
CA GLU A 70 -8.30 -0.15 6.71
C GLU A 70 -8.50 -1.20 7.79
N THR A 71 -7.72 -1.11 8.87
CA THR A 71 -7.88 -1.96 10.05
C THR A 71 -7.14 -1.39 11.25
N GLU A 72 -7.58 -1.79 12.43
CA GLU A 72 -6.86 -1.50 13.67
C GLU A 72 -5.68 -2.46 13.81
N VAL A 73 -4.61 -2.00 14.42
CA VAL A 73 -3.40 -2.78 14.66
C VAL A 73 -2.83 -2.46 16.03
N LYS A 74 -1.86 -3.25 16.47
CA LYS A 74 -1.17 -3.06 17.75
C LYS A 74 0.31 -2.80 17.48
N GLY A 75 0.64 -1.57 17.20
CA GLY A 75 2.01 -1.14 17.01
C GLY A 75 2.40 -0.97 15.54
N PHE A 76 3.48 -0.22 15.31
CA PHE A 76 3.97 0.09 13.97
C PHE A 76 4.41 -1.14 13.19
N ALA A 77 5.02 -2.10 13.86
CA ALA A 77 5.49 -3.31 13.17
C ALA A 77 4.32 -4.08 12.54
N GLN A 78 3.23 -4.21 13.30
CA GLN A 78 2.03 -4.88 12.78
C GLN A 78 1.40 -4.05 11.66
N ALA A 79 1.35 -2.73 11.82
CA ALA A 79 0.80 -1.85 10.80
C ALA A 79 1.56 -1.97 9.48
N LYS A 80 2.89 -1.96 9.53
CA LYS A 80 3.71 -2.11 8.33
C LYS A 80 3.52 -3.46 7.66
N ARG A 81 3.47 -4.54 8.43
CA ARG A 81 3.23 -5.87 7.89
C ARG A 81 1.86 -5.98 7.23
N GLN A 82 0.85 -5.36 7.85
CA GLN A 82 -0.49 -5.36 7.28
C GLN A 82 -0.53 -4.60 5.95
N CYS A 83 0.16 -3.46 5.87
CA CYS A 83 0.26 -2.70 4.64
C CYS A 83 0.95 -3.52 3.54
N GLU A 84 2.02 -4.23 3.86
CA GLU A 84 2.72 -5.06 2.89
C GLU A 84 1.86 -6.22 2.41
N LYS A 85 1.06 -6.79 3.29
CA LYS A 85 0.10 -7.84 2.92
C LYS A 85 -0.94 -7.29 1.94
N TRP A 86 -1.48 -6.12 2.21
CA TRP A 86 -2.41 -5.47 1.31
C TRP A 86 -1.76 -5.13 -0.04
N ALA A 87 -0.48 -4.74 -0.02
CA ALA A 87 0.24 -4.44 -1.25
C ALA A 87 0.30 -5.66 -2.17
N VAL A 88 0.54 -6.84 -1.62
CA VAL A 88 0.51 -8.08 -2.38
C VAL A 88 -0.88 -8.33 -2.95
N GLU A 89 -1.92 -8.20 -2.12
CA GLU A 89 -3.29 -8.41 -2.55
C GLU A 89 -3.68 -7.45 -3.68
N LEU A 90 -3.38 -6.17 -3.50
CA LEU A 90 -3.74 -5.14 -4.48
C LEU A 90 -2.98 -5.32 -5.79
N TYR A 91 -1.72 -5.72 -5.72
CA TYR A 91 -0.94 -6.01 -6.92
C TYR A 91 -1.54 -7.19 -7.69
N ASN A 92 -1.89 -8.27 -6.99
CA ASN A 92 -2.44 -9.47 -7.60
C ASN A 92 -3.86 -9.23 -8.16
N GLU A 93 -4.60 -8.29 -7.58
CA GLU A 93 -5.90 -7.88 -8.08
C GLU A 93 -5.81 -6.95 -9.30
N GLY A 94 -4.60 -6.50 -9.65
CA GLY A 94 -4.41 -5.63 -10.79
C GLY A 94 -4.76 -4.17 -10.52
N LEU A 95 -4.83 -3.77 -9.25
CA LEU A 95 -5.21 -2.40 -8.87
C LEU A 95 -4.01 -1.44 -8.80
N VAL A 96 -2.80 -1.97 -8.85
CA VAL A 96 -1.58 -1.15 -8.78
C VAL A 96 -1.23 -0.65 -10.16
N ASP A 97 -1.11 0.66 -10.30
CA ASP A 97 -0.71 1.31 -11.55
C ASP A 97 0.81 1.52 -11.52
N ILE A 98 1.49 0.73 -12.33
CA ILE A 98 2.95 0.73 -12.38
C ILE A 98 3.44 1.39 -13.65
#